data_a84cbcb20e9c4b1fc28406a1a24fb0ab
#
_entry.id   a84cbcb20e9c4b1fc28406a1a24fb0ab
#
_cell.length_a   1.000
_cell.length_b   1.000
_cell.length_c   1.000
_cell.angle_alpha   90.00
_cell.angle_beta   90.00
_cell.angle_gamma   90.00
#
_symmetry.space_group_name_H-M   'P 1'
#
loop_
_entity.id
_entity.type
_entity.pdbx_description
1 polymer ?
#
loop_
_entity_poly.entity_id
_entity_poly.type
_entity_poly.pdbx_seq_one_letter_code
_entity_poly.pdbx_strand_id
1 'polypeptide(L)'
;MKRIVSLTLVTLLLLSASTLAADKKPKPHPVPSGAKVYISKMQNDLDGFITTEIIKKKLPITIVTEDTNADFILVGASLKADDKWYHTVFGGKDKNEGNVQLLSVKDKSVIWAGEAGDRSLMWGSFSRGGQRKVADRIVSKMKKELFEN
;
A
#
# COMPACT_ATOMS: atom_id res chain seq x y z
N MET A 1 -82.08 -4.83 9.68
CA MET A 1 -80.98 -4.22 10.44
C MET A 1 -79.80 -5.21 10.48
N LYS A 2 -78.84 -5.08 9.62
CA LYS A 2 -77.60 -5.90 9.64
C LYS A 2 -76.44 -4.95 9.42
N ARG A 3 -75.59 -4.77 10.42
CA ARG A 3 -74.41 -3.91 10.41
C ARG A 3 -73.29 -4.72 9.80
N ILE A 4 -72.75 -4.26 8.67
CA ILE A 4 -71.56 -4.80 8.03
C ILE A 4 -70.39 -4.10 8.66
N VAL A 5 -69.59 -4.86 9.40
CA VAL A 5 -68.28 -4.38 9.93
C VAL A 5 -67.24 -4.57 8.84
N SER A 6 -66.78 -3.44 8.28
CA SER A 6 -65.70 -3.42 7.31
C SER A 6 -64.38 -3.55 8.04
N LEU A 7 -63.70 -4.66 7.84
CA LEU A 7 -62.37 -4.94 8.38
C LEU A 7 -61.31 -4.38 7.40
N THR A 8 -60.81 -3.20 7.69
CA THR A 8 -59.68 -2.61 6.93
C THR A 8 -58.39 -3.26 7.38
N LEU A 9 -57.86 -4.12 6.51
CA LEU A 9 -56.53 -4.73 6.65
C LEU A 9 -55.44 -3.69 6.32
N VAL A 10 -54.83 -3.15 7.37
CA VAL A 10 -53.64 -2.26 7.23
C VAL A 10 -52.42 -3.14 7.01
N THR A 11 -52.00 -3.28 5.78
CA THR A 11 -50.73 -3.90 5.42
C THR A 11 -49.58 -2.92 5.71
N LEU A 12 -48.91 -3.15 6.83
CA LEU A 12 -47.70 -2.43 7.21
C LEU A 12 -46.52 -2.93 6.36
N LEU A 13 -46.18 -2.17 5.34
CA LEU A 13 -45.02 -2.43 4.48
C LEU A 13 -43.75 -2.06 5.26
N LEU A 14 -43.07 -3.06 5.83
CA LEU A 14 -41.72 -2.91 6.43
C LEU A 14 -40.72 -2.71 5.32
N LEU A 15 -40.38 -1.45 5.03
CA LEU A 15 -39.20 -1.09 4.22
C LEU A 15 -37.95 -1.42 5.04
N SER A 16 -37.38 -2.59 4.82
CA SER A 16 -36.03 -2.93 5.30
C SER A 16 -35.00 -2.13 4.49
N ALA A 17 -34.59 -0.99 5.05
CA ALA A 17 -33.45 -0.23 4.56
C ALA A 17 -32.18 -1.05 4.83
N SER A 18 -31.71 -1.78 3.81
CA SER A 18 -30.39 -2.38 3.82
C SER A 18 -29.35 -1.25 3.76
N THR A 19 -28.82 -0.87 4.91
CA THR A 19 -27.65 0.00 4.99
C THR A 19 -26.48 -0.74 4.37
N LEU A 20 -26.12 -0.37 3.13
CA LEU A 20 -24.82 -0.73 2.57
C LEU A 20 -23.76 -0.13 3.49
N ALA A 21 -23.20 -0.96 4.36
CA ALA A 21 -21.98 -0.63 5.09
C ALA A 21 -20.90 -0.43 4.02
N ALA A 22 -20.55 0.82 3.75
CA ALA A 22 -19.41 1.15 2.93
C ALA A 22 -18.19 0.51 3.62
N ASP A 23 -17.61 -0.50 2.99
CA ASP A 23 -16.35 -1.11 3.41
C ASP A 23 -15.29 0.00 3.52
N LYS A 24 -15.11 0.55 4.72
CA LYS A 24 -13.98 1.40 5.02
C LYS A 24 -12.75 0.53 4.85
N LYS A 25 -12.00 0.74 3.76
CA LYS A 25 -10.67 0.15 3.60
C LYS A 25 -9.94 0.27 4.94
N PRO A 26 -9.37 -0.83 5.47
CA PRO A 26 -8.63 -0.77 6.71
C PRO A 26 -7.58 0.33 6.60
N LYS A 27 -7.55 1.25 7.57
CA LYS A 27 -6.49 2.25 7.63
C LYS A 27 -5.18 1.52 7.75
N PRO A 28 -4.14 1.89 6.98
CA PRO A 28 -2.82 1.29 7.13
C PRO A 28 -2.38 1.41 8.59
N HIS A 29 -1.83 0.33 9.13
CA HIS A 29 -1.30 0.36 10.48
C HIS A 29 -0.15 1.36 10.54
N PRO A 30 -0.15 2.29 11.48
CA PRO A 30 0.94 3.26 11.58
C PRO A 30 2.25 2.54 11.87
N VAL A 31 3.27 2.88 11.09
CA VAL A 31 4.64 2.42 11.35
C VAL A 31 5.19 3.24 12.52
N PRO A 32 5.70 2.62 13.59
CA PRO A 32 6.24 3.35 14.72
C PRO A 32 7.43 4.24 14.31
N SER A 33 7.54 5.40 14.94
CA SER A 33 8.75 6.24 14.78
C SER A 33 9.99 5.47 15.24
N GLY A 34 11.05 5.50 14.46
CA GLY A 34 12.29 4.77 14.74
C GLY A 34 12.26 3.30 14.30
N ALA A 35 11.17 2.82 13.71
CA ALA A 35 11.07 1.45 13.20
C ALA A 35 12.23 1.12 12.24
N LYS A 36 12.76 -0.09 12.34
CA LYS A 36 13.85 -0.58 11.50
C LYS A 36 13.28 -1.11 10.19
N VAL A 37 13.67 -0.52 9.08
CA VAL A 37 13.21 -0.91 7.75
C VAL A 37 14.39 -1.39 6.90
N TYR A 38 14.30 -2.61 6.40
CA TYR A 38 15.18 -3.12 5.38
C TYR A 38 14.57 -2.84 4.00
N ILE A 39 15.38 -2.35 3.07
CA ILE A 39 14.96 -2.11 1.68
C ILE A 39 15.60 -3.20 0.82
N SER A 40 14.75 -4.09 0.27
CA SER A 40 15.24 -5.17 -0.58
C SER A 40 15.77 -4.62 -1.91
N LYS A 41 16.69 -5.35 -2.54
CA LYS A 41 17.22 -4.98 -3.85
C LYS A 41 16.12 -4.97 -4.90
N MET A 42 16.04 -3.88 -5.68
CA MET A 42 15.00 -3.66 -6.69
C MET A 42 15.62 -3.45 -8.08
N GLN A 43 14.79 -3.56 -9.10
CA GLN A 43 15.19 -3.28 -10.49
C GLN A 43 15.60 -1.81 -10.66
N ASN A 44 16.53 -1.58 -11.59
CA ASN A 44 16.98 -0.25 -12.00
C ASN A 44 17.45 0.64 -10.83
N ASP A 45 18.03 0.03 -9.78
CA ASP A 45 18.52 0.70 -8.56
C ASP A 45 17.46 1.53 -7.81
N LEU A 46 16.18 1.18 -7.97
CA LEU A 46 15.08 1.89 -7.32
C LEU A 46 15.22 1.89 -5.79
N ASP A 47 15.76 0.81 -5.21
CA ASP A 47 16.09 0.72 -3.78
C ASP A 47 17.06 1.83 -3.32
N GLY A 48 18.09 2.14 -4.11
CA GLY A 48 19.04 3.22 -3.83
C GLY A 48 18.39 4.60 -3.89
N PHE A 49 17.54 4.83 -4.88
CA PHE A 49 16.79 6.10 -4.99
C PHE A 49 15.77 6.25 -3.87
N ILE A 50 15.04 5.19 -3.49
CA ILE A 50 14.10 5.21 -2.36
C ILE A 50 14.85 5.51 -1.07
N THR A 51 15.98 4.84 -0.81
CA THR A 51 16.84 5.10 0.35
C THR A 51 17.22 6.57 0.43
N THR A 52 17.67 7.14 -0.68
CA THR A 52 18.05 8.55 -0.77
C THR A 52 16.90 9.49 -0.45
N GLU A 53 15.71 9.23 -1.01
CA GLU A 53 14.53 10.07 -0.77
C GLU A 53 13.98 9.94 0.66
N ILE A 54 14.08 8.76 1.29
CA ILE A 54 13.73 8.55 2.71
C ILE A 54 14.59 9.46 3.60
N ILE A 55 15.91 9.46 3.39
CA ILE A 55 16.86 10.29 4.15
C ILE A 55 16.57 11.77 3.92
N LYS A 56 16.43 12.16 2.64
CA LYS A 56 16.19 13.56 2.26
C LYS A 56 14.88 14.11 2.84
N LYS A 57 13.80 13.32 2.83
CA LYS A 57 12.50 13.71 3.38
C LYS A 57 12.37 13.49 4.88
N LYS A 58 13.45 13.00 5.53
CA LYS A 58 13.53 12.77 6.99
C LYS A 58 12.36 11.94 7.51
N LEU A 59 12.06 10.81 6.86
CA LEU A 59 11.07 9.88 7.38
C LEU A 59 11.54 9.36 8.75
N PRO A 60 10.64 9.23 9.74
CA PRO A 60 10.99 8.80 11.09
C PRO A 60 11.20 7.29 11.19
N ILE A 61 12.08 6.73 10.34
CA ILE A 61 12.46 5.32 10.30
C ILE A 61 13.99 5.17 10.30
N THR A 62 14.46 4.00 10.70
CA THR A 62 15.88 3.63 10.66
C THR A 62 16.09 2.61 9.55
N ILE A 63 16.91 2.94 8.56
CA ILE A 63 17.25 2.01 7.49
C ILE A 63 18.33 1.05 8.01
N VAL A 64 18.08 -0.25 7.88
CA VAL A 64 19.02 -1.32 8.24
C VAL A 64 19.52 -2.04 6.99
N THR A 65 20.74 -2.59 7.06
CA THR A 65 21.41 -3.24 5.94
C THR A 65 21.09 -4.73 5.82
N GLU A 66 20.51 -5.31 6.88
CA GLU A 66 20.18 -6.74 6.96
C GLU A 66 18.70 -6.93 7.27
N ASP A 67 18.08 -7.86 6.58
CA ASP A 67 16.66 -8.21 6.75
C ASP A 67 16.37 -8.85 8.12
N THR A 68 17.37 -9.52 8.70
CA THR A 68 17.28 -10.17 10.01
C THR A 68 17.09 -9.19 11.18
N ASN A 69 17.52 -7.95 10.99
CA ASN A 69 17.45 -6.88 11.99
C ASN A 69 16.29 -5.91 11.76
N ALA A 70 15.42 -6.20 10.80
CA ALA A 70 14.33 -5.33 10.40
C ALA A 70 13.02 -5.65 11.13
N ASP A 71 12.25 -4.60 11.45
CA ASP A 71 10.84 -4.72 11.86
C ASP A 71 9.94 -4.80 10.64
N PHE A 72 10.33 -4.12 9.57
CA PHE A 72 9.62 -4.06 8.30
C PHE A 72 10.57 -4.25 7.13
N ILE A 73 10.04 -4.78 6.02
CA ILE A 73 10.78 -4.95 4.77
C ILE A 73 10.03 -4.22 3.65
N LEU A 74 10.72 -3.31 2.97
CA LEU A 74 10.21 -2.67 1.75
C LEU A 74 10.67 -3.48 0.55
N VAL A 75 9.72 -4.03 -0.18
CA VAL A 75 9.96 -4.84 -1.38
C VAL A 75 9.38 -4.15 -2.61
N GLY A 76 10.01 -4.38 -3.75
CA GLY A 76 9.57 -3.91 -5.06
C GLY A 76 9.87 -4.95 -6.14
N ALA A 77 9.64 -4.60 -7.41
CA ALA A 77 10.00 -5.46 -8.52
C ALA A 77 11.49 -5.78 -8.47
N SER A 78 11.85 -7.06 -8.34
CA SER A 78 13.23 -7.54 -8.27
C SER A 78 13.60 -8.32 -9.54
N LEU A 79 14.87 -8.20 -9.95
CA LEU A 79 15.45 -8.99 -11.04
C LEU A 79 15.71 -10.45 -10.64
N LYS A 80 15.89 -10.71 -9.34
CA LYS A 80 16.20 -12.02 -8.80
C LYS A 80 15.05 -12.50 -7.91
N ALA A 81 14.52 -13.66 -8.23
CA ALA A 81 13.69 -14.42 -7.30
C ALA A 81 14.63 -15.12 -6.31
N ASP A 82 15.02 -14.42 -5.25
CA ASP A 82 15.66 -15.07 -4.11
C ASP A 82 14.58 -15.82 -3.32
N ASP A 83 14.96 -16.97 -2.69
CA ASP A 83 14.04 -17.81 -1.89
C ASP A 83 13.56 -17.15 -0.58
N LYS A 84 13.67 -15.84 -0.50
CA LYS A 84 13.22 -15.07 0.66
C LYS A 84 11.68 -14.98 0.68
N TRP A 85 11.07 -15.20 1.82
CA TRP A 85 9.62 -15.24 2.01
C TRP A 85 8.91 -13.97 1.51
N TYR A 86 9.51 -12.81 1.65
CA TYR A 86 8.93 -11.53 1.23
C TYR A 86 8.86 -11.37 -0.29
N HIS A 87 9.74 -12.04 -1.06
CA HIS A 87 9.64 -12.09 -2.51
C HIS A 87 8.47 -12.96 -2.97
N THR A 88 8.11 -14.00 -2.19
CA THR A 88 6.93 -14.82 -2.47
C THR A 88 5.63 -14.04 -2.25
N VAL A 89 5.58 -13.20 -1.21
CA VAL A 89 4.42 -12.34 -0.92
C VAL A 89 4.24 -11.27 -2.01
N PHE A 90 5.34 -10.70 -2.50
CA PHE A 90 5.33 -9.71 -3.58
C PHE A 90 5.08 -10.32 -4.97
N GLY A 91 5.22 -11.63 -5.14
CA GLY A 91 5.25 -12.38 -6.39
C GLY A 91 3.99 -12.35 -7.26
N GLY A 92 3.18 -11.30 -7.17
CA GLY A 92 2.09 -11.00 -8.08
C GLY A 92 2.59 -10.69 -9.50
N LYS A 93 1.74 -10.93 -10.49
CA LYS A 93 2.02 -10.84 -11.93
C LYS A 93 2.37 -9.44 -12.45
N ASP A 94 2.26 -8.41 -11.63
CA ASP A 94 2.50 -7.02 -12.02
C ASP A 94 3.93 -6.59 -11.69
N LYS A 95 4.85 -6.93 -12.57
CA LYS A 95 6.25 -6.45 -12.54
C LYS A 95 6.36 -4.98 -13.00
N ASN A 96 5.42 -4.15 -12.63
CA ASN A 96 5.52 -2.72 -12.92
C ASN A 96 6.60 -2.10 -12.04
N GLU A 97 7.57 -1.46 -12.65
CA GLU A 97 8.78 -0.89 -12.04
C GLU A 97 8.52 0.09 -10.87
N GLY A 98 7.29 0.52 -10.69
CA GLY A 98 6.88 1.45 -9.64
C GLY A 98 6.07 0.88 -8.50
N ASN A 99 5.85 -0.43 -8.44
CA ASN A 99 5.09 -1.06 -7.35
C ASN A 99 6.00 -1.45 -6.21
N VAL A 100 5.67 -1.01 -5.01
CA VAL A 100 6.38 -1.37 -3.77
C VAL A 100 5.39 -1.74 -2.68
N GLN A 101 5.81 -2.62 -1.78
CA GLN A 101 5.03 -3.02 -0.62
C GLN A 101 5.90 -2.96 0.65
N LEU A 102 5.31 -2.49 1.75
CA LEU A 102 5.91 -2.56 3.06
C LEU A 102 5.29 -3.73 3.83
N LEU A 103 6.13 -4.66 4.23
CA LEU A 103 5.74 -5.89 4.91
C LEU A 103 6.18 -5.84 6.37
N SER A 104 5.34 -6.31 7.28
CA SER A 104 5.72 -6.58 8.67
C SER A 104 6.48 -7.90 8.75
N VAL A 105 7.64 -7.90 9.40
CA VAL A 105 8.43 -9.13 9.64
C VAL A 105 7.73 -10.03 10.65
N LYS A 106 7.07 -9.43 11.65
CA LYS A 106 6.46 -10.14 12.78
C LYS A 106 5.34 -11.08 12.35
N ASP A 107 4.43 -10.60 11.52
CA ASP A 107 3.22 -11.33 11.10
C ASP A 107 3.18 -11.63 9.60
N LYS A 108 4.22 -11.24 8.87
CA LYS A 108 4.35 -11.44 7.42
C LYS A 108 3.21 -10.84 6.62
N SER A 109 2.60 -9.78 7.12
CA SER A 109 1.47 -9.09 6.48
C SER A 109 1.92 -7.89 5.68
N VAL A 110 1.12 -7.53 4.67
CA VAL A 110 1.29 -6.29 3.91
C VAL A 110 0.69 -5.14 4.72
N ILE A 111 1.54 -4.22 5.17
CA ILE A 111 1.15 -3.04 5.95
C ILE A 111 0.74 -1.90 5.03
N TRP A 112 1.44 -1.75 3.93
CA TRP A 112 1.23 -0.68 2.98
C TRP A 112 1.66 -1.11 1.58
N ALA A 113 0.98 -0.56 0.57
CA ALA A 113 1.36 -0.74 -0.83
C ALA A 113 1.32 0.62 -1.54
N GLY A 114 2.39 0.92 -2.25
CA GLY A 114 2.54 2.12 -3.05
C GLY A 114 2.75 1.78 -4.51
N GLU A 115 2.09 2.55 -5.38
CA GLU A 115 2.31 2.53 -6.81
C GLU A 115 2.67 3.93 -7.28
N ALA A 116 3.75 4.04 -8.03
CA ALA A 116 4.13 5.26 -8.70
C ALA A 116 4.33 4.97 -10.18
N GLY A 117 3.23 4.70 -10.87
CA GLY A 117 3.20 4.62 -12.33
C GLY A 117 3.45 5.99 -12.93
N ASP A 118 4.38 6.10 -13.85
CA ASP A 118 4.45 7.26 -14.72
C ASP A 118 3.41 7.07 -15.84
N ARG A 119 2.24 7.70 -15.71
CA ARG A 119 1.23 7.71 -16.78
C ARG A 119 1.76 8.31 -18.08
N SER A 120 2.93 8.92 -18.07
CA SER A 120 3.59 9.47 -19.24
C SER A 120 4.36 8.44 -20.08
N LEU A 121 4.42 7.17 -19.66
CA LEU A 121 5.03 6.09 -20.47
C LEU A 121 4.28 5.80 -21.78
N MET A 122 3.05 6.26 -21.94
CA MET A 122 2.29 6.09 -23.19
C MET A 122 2.82 6.91 -24.37
N TRP A 123 3.77 7.84 -24.16
CA TRP A 123 4.30 8.71 -25.22
C TRP A 123 5.84 8.74 -25.29
N GLY A 124 6.51 7.64 -25.06
CA GLY A 124 7.93 7.47 -25.45
C GLY A 124 8.92 8.43 -24.80
N SER A 125 8.58 9.08 -23.70
CA SER A 125 9.46 10.01 -23.01
C SER A 125 10.22 9.32 -21.87
N PHE A 126 11.22 8.54 -22.17
CA PHE A 126 12.28 8.14 -21.24
C PHE A 126 13.11 9.33 -20.73
N SER A 127 12.68 10.54 -20.95
CA SER A 127 13.49 11.72 -20.69
C SER A 127 12.98 12.49 -19.46
N ARG A 128 13.90 12.60 -18.50
CA ARG A 128 13.95 13.56 -17.39
C ARG A 128 13.23 13.16 -16.11
N GLY A 129 13.82 12.25 -15.41
CA GLY A 129 13.48 11.98 -14.00
C GLY A 129 13.39 10.52 -13.61
N GLY A 130 13.16 9.60 -14.54
CA GLY A 130 13.25 8.15 -14.37
C GLY A 130 12.94 7.62 -12.97
N GLN A 131 13.75 6.72 -12.48
CA GLN A 131 13.60 6.06 -11.18
C GLN A 131 13.64 7.01 -9.99
N ARG A 132 14.39 8.12 -10.07
CA ARG A 132 14.41 9.13 -9.00
C ARG A 132 13.02 9.76 -8.78
N LYS A 133 12.29 10.07 -9.85
CA LYS A 133 10.95 10.64 -9.75
C LYS A 133 9.92 9.63 -9.23
N VAL A 134 10.08 8.37 -9.62
CA VAL A 134 9.30 7.25 -9.08
C VAL A 134 9.54 7.13 -7.58
N ALA A 135 10.80 7.07 -7.14
CA ALA A 135 11.16 7.02 -5.72
C ALA A 135 10.64 8.21 -4.93
N ASP A 136 10.76 9.44 -5.45
CA ASP A 136 10.23 10.65 -4.83
C ASP A 136 8.72 10.55 -4.57
N ARG A 137 7.95 10.09 -5.54
CA ARG A 137 6.50 9.90 -5.42
C ARG A 137 6.13 8.81 -4.42
N ILE A 138 6.82 7.65 -4.47
CA ILE A 138 6.63 6.54 -3.54
C ILE A 138 6.87 7.01 -2.12
N VAL A 139 8.02 7.64 -1.86
CA VAL A 139 8.40 8.07 -0.51
C VAL A 139 7.49 9.21 -0.01
N SER A 140 7.07 10.13 -0.88
CA SER A 140 6.09 11.17 -0.53
C SER A 140 4.74 10.57 -0.12
N LYS A 141 4.27 9.57 -0.86
CA LYS A 141 3.03 8.86 -0.56
C LYS A 141 3.16 8.08 0.76
N MET A 142 4.26 7.36 0.93
CA MET A 142 4.55 6.62 2.16
C MET A 142 4.59 7.54 3.39
N LYS A 143 5.26 8.69 3.28
CA LYS A 143 5.32 9.70 4.34
C LYS A 143 3.93 10.18 4.73
N LYS A 144 3.12 10.58 3.75
CA LYS A 144 1.77 11.07 3.97
C LYS A 144 0.84 10.02 4.58
N GLU A 145 0.90 8.78 4.10
CA GLU A 145 -0.06 7.74 4.48
C GLU A 145 0.30 6.99 5.77
N LEU A 146 1.58 6.93 6.13
CA LEU A 146 2.05 6.18 7.30
C LEU A 146 2.45 7.06 8.48
N PHE A 147 2.79 8.35 8.24
CA PHE A 147 3.38 9.20 9.28
C PHE A 147 2.71 10.57 9.47
N GLU A 148 1.86 11.02 8.54
CA GLU A 148 1.22 12.34 8.59
C GLU A 148 -0.32 12.27 8.78
N ASN A 149 -0.87 11.13 9.17
CA ASN A 149 -2.32 10.97 9.47
C ASN A 149 -2.66 11.40 10.90
#